data_505d97bd7838cac5e4d36157d1aa8893
#
_entry.id   505d97bd7838cac5e4d36157d1aa8893
#
_cell.length_a   1.000
_cell.length_b   1.000
_cell.length_c   1.000
_cell.angle_alpha   90.00
_cell.angle_beta   90.00
_cell.angle_gamma   90.00
#
_symmetry.space_group_name_H-M   'P 1'
#
loop_
_entity.id
_entity.type
_entity.pdbx_description
1 polymer ?
#
loop_
_entity_poly.entity_id
_entity_poly.type
_entity_poly.pdbx_seq_one_letter_code
_entity_poly.pdbx_strand_id
1 'polypeptide(L)'
;MTGFHDADVLDDPVGESLRGHHAPLARRLGAAATYVPGVATFSAVPAEPGGEAWGDLAKLLGPGEFADMFSCPAVPPPDWEPVFVLEGRQMIWAGHAGPDPSGAGIDSGVVELGTESVPEMLDLIERTRPGPFWPRTHELGTYLGIRDGGALVAMVGERLRPPGWTEISAVCTAPEARGRGHAVRLLQALIARVVARGERPFLHVAEANSGALALYERLGFETRKHVTFRGFRTP
;
A
#
# COMPACT_ATOMS: atom_id res chain seq x y z
N MET A 1 -2.81 -17.78 -22.60
CA MET A 1 -1.73 -18.01 -21.60
C MET A 1 -0.80 -16.81 -21.62
N THR A 2 -1.18 -15.69 -21.03
CA THR A 2 -0.41 -14.42 -20.95
C THR A 2 -0.39 -13.89 -19.52
N GLY A 3 -0.25 -14.77 -18.51
CA GLY A 3 -0.54 -14.42 -17.13
C GLY A 3 0.64 -14.20 -16.18
N PHE A 4 1.88 -14.53 -16.51
CA PHE A 4 2.97 -14.48 -15.53
C PHE A 4 4.02 -13.38 -15.78
N HIS A 5 4.28 -12.97 -17.00
CA HIS A 5 5.25 -11.87 -17.29
C HIS A 5 4.73 -10.49 -16.85
N ASP A 6 3.44 -10.32 -16.65
CA ASP A 6 2.83 -9.04 -16.27
C ASP A 6 2.92 -8.73 -14.75
N ALA A 7 3.23 -9.73 -13.93
CA ALA A 7 3.35 -9.57 -12.48
C ALA A 7 4.79 -9.30 -11.97
N ASP A 8 5.79 -9.31 -12.85
CA ASP A 8 7.20 -9.07 -12.48
C ASP A 8 7.42 -7.64 -11.95
N VAL A 9 6.59 -6.68 -12.38
CA VAL A 9 6.56 -5.31 -11.83
C VAL A 9 6.26 -5.27 -10.34
N LEU A 10 5.61 -6.31 -9.80
CA LEU A 10 5.32 -6.45 -8.38
C LEU A 10 6.53 -6.94 -7.56
N ASP A 11 7.68 -7.21 -8.18
CA ASP A 11 8.91 -7.52 -7.47
C ASP A 11 9.62 -6.25 -6.94
N ASP A 12 9.35 -5.10 -7.58
CA ASP A 12 9.78 -3.77 -7.12
C ASP A 12 8.60 -2.78 -7.16
N PRO A 13 7.52 -3.00 -6.40
CA PRO A 13 6.31 -2.21 -6.54
C PRO A 13 6.51 -0.73 -6.14
N VAL A 14 7.45 -0.45 -5.23
CA VAL A 14 7.79 0.92 -4.82
C VAL A 14 8.53 1.64 -5.95
N GLY A 15 9.59 1.03 -6.48
CA GLY A 15 10.38 1.62 -7.57
C GLY A 15 9.58 1.81 -8.84
N GLU A 16 8.74 0.83 -9.21
CA GLU A 16 7.86 0.93 -10.37
C GLU A 16 6.80 2.04 -10.20
N SER A 17 6.22 2.19 -9.01
CA SER A 17 5.31 3.29 -8.71
C SER A 17 6.01 4.64 -8.83
N LEU A 18 7.19 4.78 -8.21
CA LEU A 18 7.98 6.01 -8.24
C LEU A 18 8.50 6.36 -9.64
N ARG A 19 8.82 5.37 -10.49
CA ARG A 19 9.20 5.59 -11.90
C ARG A 19 8.00 5.96 -12.78
N GLY A 20 6.83 5.42 -12.45
CA GLY A 20 5.59 5.53 -13.20
C GLY A 20 4.59 6.54 -12.62
N HIS A 21 3.47 6.04 -12.13
CA HIS A 21 2.31 6.84 -11.73
C HIS A 21 2.62 7.87 -10.64
N HIS A 22 3.50 7.53 -9.69
CA HIS A 22 3.90 8.41 -8.59
C HIS A 22 5.16 9.24 -8.88
N ALA A 23 5.62 9.32 -10.14
CA ALA A 23 6.77 10.14 -10.50
C ALA A 23 6.69 11.59 -10.01
N PRO A 24 5.52 12.27 -10.02
CA PRO A 24 5.37 13.63 -9.46
C PRO A 24 5.57 13.71 -7.94
N LEU A 25 5.42 12.59 -7.22
CA LEU A 25 5.58 12.50 -5.77
C LEU A 25 6.97 11.94 -5.37
N ALA A 26 7.86 11.74 -6.35
CA ALA A 26 9.18 11.15 -6.12
C ALA A 26 10.28 12.19 -5.89
N ARG A 27 11.17 11.90 -4.93
CA ARG A 27 12.50 12.48 -4.83
C ARG A 27 13.51 11.45 -5.34
N ARG A 28 14.54 11.89 -6.07
CA ARG A 28 15.52 10.98 -6.69
C ARG A 28 16.93 11.51 -6.56
N LEU A 29 17.89 10.60 -6.43
CA LEU A 29 19.31 10.88 -6.57
C LEU A 29 19.98 9.64 -7.19
N GLY A 30 20.63 9.78 -8.33
CA GLY A 30 21.19 8.63 -9.06
C GLY A 30 20.14 7.55 -9.30
N ALA A 31 20.40 6.34 -8.81
CA ALA A 31 19.51 5.19 -8.95
C ALA A 31 18.54 5.02 -7.76
N ALA A 32 18.67 5.83 -6.72
CA ALA A 32 17.80 5.79 -5.54
C ALA A 32 16.58 6.70 -5.69
N ALA A 33 15.46 6.30 -5.09
CA ALA A 33 14.24 7.09 -5.05
C ALA A 33 13.50 6.91 -3.71
N THR A 34 12.77 7.95 -3.30
CA THR A 34 11.81 7.92 -2.18
C THR A 34 10.68 8.89 -2.44
N TYR A 35 9.63 8.86 -1.64
CA TYR A 35 8.53 9.81 -1.74
C TYR A 35 8.91 11.19 -1.15
N VAL A 36 8.22 12.23 -1.59
CA VAL A 36 8.29 13.54 -0.94
C VAL A 36 7.75 13.46 0.49
N PRO A 37 8.22 14.32 1.42
CA PRO A 37 7.80 14.29 2.81
C PRO A 37 6.27 14.36 2.99
N GLY A 38 5.76 13.58 3.92
CA GLY A 38 4.35 13.57 4.29
C GLY A 38 3.46 12.67 3.40
N VAL A 39 3.98 12.12 2.31
CA VAL A 39 3.25 11.17 1.44
C VAL A 39 3.48 9.74 1.90
N ALA A 40 4.73 9.29 1.92
CA ALA A 40 5.14 7.96 2.38
C ALA A 40 6.65 7.98 2.74
N THR A 41 7.10 6.93 3.45
CA THR A 41 8.52 6.74 3.80
C THR A 41 9.23 5.72 2.91
N PHE A 42 8.51 5.06 2.02
CA PHE A 42 9.06 4.00 1.18
C PHE A 42 10.20 4.49 0.30
N SER A 43 11.25 3.68 0.26
CA SER A 43 12.44 3.92 -0.54
C SER A 43 12.68 2.77 -1.53
N ALA A 44 13.29 3.09 -2.66
CA ALA A 44 13.64 2.14 -3.70
C ALA A 44 15.09 2.31 -4.13
N VAL A 45 15.74 1.18 -4.37
CA VAL A 45 17.02 1.03 -5.05
C VAL A 45 16.87 -0.04 -6.14
N PRO A 46 17.77 -0.16 -7.10
CA PRO A 46 17.74 -1.28 -8.07
C PRO A 46 17.68 -2.64 -7.37
N ALA A 47 17.19 -3.66 -8.05
CA ALA A 47 17.11 -5.03 -7.50
C ALA A 47 18.48 -5.59 -7.11
N GLU A 48 19.52 -5.22 -7.84
CA GLU A 48 20.93 -5.52 -7.55
C GLU A 48 21.70 -4.20 -7.35
N PRO A 49 21.56 -3.56 -6.16
CA PRO A 49 22.17 -2.26 -5.94
C PRO A 49 23.66 -2.40 -5.66
N GLY A 50 24.48 -1.67 -6.43
CA GLY A 50 25.87 -1.43 -6.05
C GLY A 50 26.00 -0.48 -4.86
N GLY A 51 27.21 -0.33 -4.31
CA GLY A 51 27.50 0.60 -3.22
C GLY A 51 27.13 2.04 -3.53
N GLU A 52 27.18 2.45 -4.80
CA GLU A 52 26.78 3.78 -5.26
C GLU A 52 25.27 4.04 -5.02
N ALA A 53 24.41 3.06 -5.33
CA ALA A 53 22.95 3.21 -5.13
C ALA A 53 22.57 3.35 -3.66
N TRP A 54 23.26 2.65 -2.75
CA TRP A 54 23.08 2.82 -1.31
C TRP A 54 23.62 4.16 -0.82
N GLY A 55 24.76 4.61 -1.34
CA GLY A 55 25.29 5.95 -1.07
C GLY A 55 24.36 7.06 -1.55
N ASP A 56 23.71 6.90 -2.69
CA ASP A 56 22.71 7.83 -3.20
C ASP A 56 21.47 7.87 -2.32
N LEU A 57 20.99 6.70 -1.86
CA LEU A 57 19.86 6.64 -0.94
C LEU A 57 20.18 7.31 0.40
N ALA A 58 21.37 7.06 0.97
CA ALA A 58 21.81 7.71 2.19
C ALA A 58 21.85 9.24 2.06
N LYS A 59 22.41 9.77 0.96
CA LYS A 59 22.41 11.22 0.67
C LYS A 59 21.01 11.77 0.46
N LEU A 60 20.12 11.02 -0.20
CA LEU A 60 18.76 11.45 -0.50
C LEU A 60 17.91 11.59 0.76
N LEU A 61 18.08 10.67 1.71
CA LEU A 61 17.36 10.66 2.99
C LEU A 61 18.01 11.63 4.00
N GLY A 62 19.32 11.59 4.14
CA GLY A 62 20.11 12.29 5.16
C GLY A 62 20.68 11.32 6.20
N PRO A 63 21.66 11.72 7.01
CA PRO A 63 22.30 10.88 8.02
C PRO A 63 21.34 10.55 9.18
N GLY A 64 21.31 9.29 9.61
CA GLY A 64 20.46 8.80 10.70
C GLY A 64 18.96 8.72 10.36
N GLU A 65 18.57 9.05 9.13
CA GLU A 65 17.17 9.06 8.70
C GLU A 65 16.65 7.64 8.43
N PHE A 66 15.33 7.51 8.47
CA PHE A 66 14.65 6.23 8.30
C PHE A 66 14.47 5.87 6.83
N ALA A 67 15.02 4.72 6.43
CA ALA A 67 14.84 4.10 5.13
C ALA A 67 13.85 2.93 5.26
N ASP A 68 12.66 3.11 4.68
CA ASP A 68 11.63 2.08 4.61
C ASP A 68 11.81 1.26 3.32
N MET A 69 12.47 0.11 3.43
CA MET A 69 12.72 -0.82 2.33
C MET A 69 11.54 -1.79 2.16
N PHE A 70 10.36 -1.22 1.98
CA PHE A 70 9.09 -1.95 1.91
C PHE A 70 9.05 -2.91 0.72
N SER A 71 8.93 -4.21 1.01
CA SER A 71 8.91 -5.28 -0.01
C SER A 71 10.15 -5.31 -0.94
N CYS A 72 11.23 -4.63 -0.56
CA CYS A 72 12.49 -4.63 -1.30
C CYS A 72 13.35 -5.82 -0.87
N PRO A 73 13.82 -6.68 -1.79
CA PRO A 73 14.68 -7.81 -1.47
C PRO A 73 16.12 -7.41 -1.14
N ALA A 74 16.56 -6.25 -1.62
CA ALA A 74 17.91 -5.77 -1.41
C ALA A 74 18.19 -5.46 0.07
N VAL A 75 19.39 -5.82 0.52
CA VAL A 75 19.85 -5.60 1.89
C VAL A 75 20.96 -4.53 1.85
N PRO A 76 20.87 -3.49 2.68
CA PRO A 76 21.90 -2.45 2.70
C PRO A 76 23.23 -2.94 3.27
N PRO A 77 24.33 -2.18 3.05
CA PRO A 77 25.63 -2.45 3.66
C PRO A 77 25.60 -2.51 5.19
N PRO A 78 26.62 -3.10 5.84
CA PRO A 78 26.63 -3.33 7.30
C PRO A 78 26.63 -2.06 8.17
N ASP A 79 26.93 -0.90 7.61
CA ASP A 79 26.91 0.40 8.28
C ASP A 79 25.50 1.01 8.40
N TRP A 80 24.49 0.35 7.83
CA TRP A 80 23.09 0.71 8.01
C TRP A 80 22.50 -0.01 9.22
N GLU A 81 21.92 0.74 10.16
CA GLU A 81 21.36 0.18 11.40
C GLU A 81 19.94 -0.41 11.15
N PRO A 82 19.72 -1.72 11.38
CA PRO A 82 18.39 -2.30 11.24
C PRO A 82 17.45 -1.79 12.34
N VAL A 83 16.24 -1.36 11.96
CA VAL A 83 15.19 -0.86 12.86
C VAL A 83 14.13 -1.92 13.11
N PHE A 84 13.65 -2.56 12.05
CA PHE A 84 12.68 -3.66 12.14
C PHE A 84 12.79 -4.62 10.96
N VAL A 85 12.33 -5.83 11.19
CA VAL A 85 12.08 -6.85 10.17
C VAL A 85 10.71 -7.46 10.47
N LEU A 86 9.85 -7.54 9.46
CA LEU A 86 8.49 -8.08 9.59
C LEU A 86 8.18 -8.94 8.38
N GLU A 87 7.80 -10.19 8.61
CA GLU A 87 7.37 -11.11 7.56
C GLU A 87 5.94 -10.81 7.11
N GLY A 88 5.68 -10.98 5.82
CA GLY A 88 4.39 -10.74 5.23
C GLY A 88 4.16 -11.47 3.92
N ARG A 89 3.00 -11.20 3.35
CA ARG A 89 2.62 -11.71 2.03
C ARG A 89 2.28 -10.57 1.09
N GLN A 90 2.69 -10.74 -0.16
CA GLN A 90 2.13 -10.02 -1.28
C GLN A 90 1.03 -10.90 -1.88
N MET A 91 -0.19 -10.36 -1.94
CA MET A 91 -1.34 -11.09 -2.47
C MET A 91 -1.90 -10.35 -3.69
N ILE A 92 -2.37 -11.12 -4.68
CA ILE A 92 -3.00 -10.61 -5.91
C ILE A 92 -4.45 -11.07 -5.97
N TRP A 93 -5.32 -10.24 -6.51
CA TRP A 93 -6.71 -10.61 -6.70
C TRP A 93 -6.87 -11.51 -7.94
N ALA A 94 -7.41 -12.73 -7.74
CA ALA A 94 -7.54 -13.73 -8.80
C ALA A 94 -8.83 -13.60 -9.65
N GLY A 95 -9.70 -12.65 -9.33
CA GLY A 95 -10.88 -12.38 -10.15
C GLY A 95 -12.08 -13.30 -9.91
N HIS A 96 -12.00 -14.28 -9.00
CA HIS A 96 -13.02 -15.34 -8.87
C HIS A 96 -14.12 -15.07 -7.82
N ALA A 97 -13.97 -14.04 -6.99
CA ALA A 97 -14.88 -13.75 -5.87
C ALA A 97 -15.25 -12.25 -5.75
N GLY A 98 -15.10 -11.49 -6.82
CA GLY A 98 -15.49 -10.08 -6.84
C GLY A 98 -16.98 -9.88 -7.04
N PRO A 99 -17.51 -8.73 -6.61
CA PRO A 99 -18.86 -8.33 -6.99
C PRO A 99 -18.96 -8.29 -8.52
N ASP A 100 -20.11 -8.66 -9.03
CA ASP A 100 -20.46 -8.53 -10.44
C ASP A 100 -20.09 -7.09 -10.91
N PRO A 101 -19.17 -6.93 -11.89
CA PRO A 101 -18.79 -5.61 -12.39
C PRO A 101 -19.95 -4.87 -13.06
N SER A 102 -21.09 -5.53 -13.26
CA SER A 102 -22.32 -4.93 -13.80
C SER A 102 -23.00 -3.93 -12.86
N GLY A 103 -22.35 -3.61 -11.68
CA GLY A 103 -22.76 -2.43 -10.91
C GLY A 103 -24.10 -2.53 -10.20
N ALA A 104 -24.42 -3.67 -9.62
CA ALA A 104 -25.51 -3.77 -8.67
C ALA A 104 -25.22 -2.90 -7.43
N GLY A 105 -25.56 -1.60 -7.55
CA GLY A 105 -25.59 -0.63 -6.47
C GLY A 105 -24.20 -0.26 -5.95
N ILE A 106 -23.69 0.90 -6.37
CA ILE A 106 -22.78 1.67 -5.50
C ILE A 106 -23.50 1.70 -4.14
N ASP A 107 -22.96 0.95 -3.17
CA ASP A 107 -23.54 0.90 -1.84
C ASP A 107 -23.73 2.34 -1.35
N SER A 108 -24.98 2.77 -1.12
CA SER A 108 -25.37 4.15 -0.82
C SER A 108 -24.69 4.74 0.42
N GLY A 109 -23.89 3.94 1.13
CA GLY A 109 -23.15 4.36 2.33
C GLY A 109 -21.63 4.47 2.12
N VAL A 110 -21.09 4.17 0.94
CA VAL A 110 -19.67 4.34 0.63
C VAL A 110 -19.45 5.72 0.02
N VAL A 111 -18.58 6.52 0.62
CA VAL A 111 -18.22 7.86 0.18
C VAL A 111 -16.75 7.93 -0.22
N GLU A 112 -16.42 8.79 -1.17
CA GLU A 112 -15.02 9.10 -1.48
C GLU A 112 -14.49 10.13 -0.49
N LEU A 113 -13.27 9.91 -0.01
CA LEU A 113 -12.60 10.75 1.00
C LEU A 113 -11.58 11.64 0.29
N GLY A 114 -11.82 12.94 0.32
CA GLY A 114 -10.91 13.95 -0.21
C GLY A 114 -10.02 14.58 0.88
N THR A 115 -9.34 15.65 0.49
CA THR A 115 -8.43 16.40 1.39
C THR A 115 -9.12 16.90 2.66
N GLU A 116 -10.39 17.26 2.57
CA GLU A 116 -11.20 17.70 3.71
C GLU A 116 -11.41 16.61 4.78
N SER A 117 -11.30 15.34 4.38
CA SER A 117 -11.45 14.18 5.27
C SER A 117 -10.14 13.77 5.96
N VAL A 118 -9.00 14.35 5.62
CA VAL A 118 -7.68 13.98 6.16
C VAL A 118 -7.62 14.00 7.69
N PRO A 119 -8.16 14.98 8.41
CA PRO A 119 -8.16 14.95 9.87
C PRO A 119 -8.86 13.72 10.46
N GLU A 120 -10.01 13.32 9.90
CA GLU A 120 -10.75 12.14 10.35
C GLU A 120 -10.06 10.83 9.95
N MET A 121 -9.42 10.81 8.78
CA MET A 121 -8.60 9.67 8.34
C MET A 121 -7.43 9.44 9.30
N LEU A 122 -6.72 10.50 9.71
CA LEU A 122 -5.62 10.42 10.68
C LEU A 122 -6.09 9.95 12.05
N ASP A 123 -7.24 10.45 12.56
CA ASP A 123 -7.83 9.96 13.80
C ASP A 123 -8.15 8.46 13.72
N LEU A 124 -8.78 8.02 12.64
CA LEU A 124 -9.10 6.61 12.45
C LEU A 124 -7.85 5.73 12.36
N ILE A 125 -6.79 6.19 11.69
CA ILE A 125 -5.49 5.51 11.62
C ILE A 125 -4.85 5.39 13.00
N GLU A 126 -4.85 6.46 13.81
CA GLU A 126 -4.28 6.44 15.16
C GLU A 126 -4.97 5.40 16.05
N ARG A 127 -6.30 5.31 15.94
CA ARG A 127 -7.13 4.38 16.72
C ARG A 127 -7.04 2.93 16.27
N THR A 128 -6.76 2.68 14.99
CA THR A 128 -6.81 1.33 14.39
C THR A 128 -5.45 0.75 14.02
N ARG A 129 -4.47 1.60 13.77
CA ARG A 129 -3.08 1.27 13.42
C ARG A 129 -2.95 0.22 12.30
N PRO A 130 -3.58 0.43 11.13
CA PRO A 130 -3.55 -0.53 10.04
C PRO A 130 -2.20 -0.56 9.31
N GLY A 131 -1.35 0.42 9.54
CA GLY A 131 -0.04 0.62 8.91
C GLY A 131 0.29 2.10 8.77
N PRO A 132 1.42 2.42 8.11
CA PRO A 132 1.87 3.80 7.95
C PRO A 132 0.88 4.66 7.15
N PHE A 133 0.58 5.86 7.66
CA PHE A 133 -0.26 6.85 7.01
C PHE A 133 0.10 8.25 7.50
N TRP A 134 0.30 9.19 6.59
CA TRP A 134 0.71 10.58 6.83
C TRP A 134 -0.31 11.57 6.27
N PRO A 135 -0.22 12.85 6.58
CA PRO A 135 -1.20 13.84 6.14
C PRO A 135 -1.41 13.94 4.61
N ARG A 136 -0.38 13.55 3.83
CA ARG A 136 -0.44 13.58 2.36
C ARG A 136 -0.55 12.19 1.72
N THR A 137 -0.69 11.12 2.51
CA THR A 137 -0.80 9.76 1.98
C THR A 137 -2.01 9.59 1.05
N HIS A 138 -3.07 10.35 1.25
CA HIS A 138 -4.25 10.37 0.39
C HIS A 138 -3.95 10.80 -1.06
N GLU A 139 -2.80 11.46 -1.33
CA GLU A 139 -2.37 11.83 -2.68
C GLU A 139 -1.91 10.60 -3.52
N LEU A 140 -1.72 9.42 -2.92
CA LEU A 140 -1.32 8.21 -3.61
C LEU A 140 -2.44 7.60 -4.47
N GLY A 141 -3.70 7.92 -4.21
CA GLY A 141 -4.83 7.40 -4.98
C GLY A 141 -6.18 7.62 -4.32
N THR A 142 -7.15 6.80 -4.72
CA THR A 142 -8.53 6.88 -4.24
C THR A 142 -8.65 6.36 -2.81
N TYR A 143 -9.35 7.09 -1.96
CA TYR A 143 -9.74 6.66 -0.62
C TYR A 143 -11.26 6.61 -0.50
N LEU A 144 -11.78 5.52 0.08
CA LEU A 144 -13.20 5.31 0.31
C LEU A 144 -13.47 5.13 1.81
N GLY A 145 -14.58 5.65 2.28
CA GLY A 145 -14.98 5.55 3.66
C GLY A 145 -16.45 5.22 3.86
N ILE A 146 -16.77 4.78 5.09
CA ILE A 146 -18.13 4.64 5.59
C ILE A 146 -18.26 5.52 6.82
N ARG A 147 -19.37 6.28 6.90
CA ARG A 147 -19.72 7.14 8.03
C ARG A 147 -20.89 6.54 8.80
N ASP A 148 -20.86 6.68 10.13
CA ASP A 148 -21.94 6.33 11.02
C ASP A 148 -22.20 7.52 11.96
N GLY A 149 -23.42 8.05 11.97
CA GLY A 149 -23.73 9.26 12.70
C GLY A 149 -22.90 10.50 12.31
N GLY A 150 -22.38 10.54 11.07
CA GLY A 150 -21.49 11.59 10.57
C GLY A 150 -20.00 11.33 10.77
N ALA A 151 -19.59 10.47 11.72
CA ALA A 151 -18.20 10.14 11.99
C ALA A 151 -17.66 9.09 10.98
N LEU A 152 -16.40 9.22 10.56
CA LEU A 152 -15.72 8.22 9.75
C LEU A 152 -15.40 6.99 10.61
N VAL A 153 -16.01 5.84 10.27
CA VAL A 153 -15.87 4.61 11.06
C VAL A 153 -15.11 3.49 10.34
N ALA A 154 -14.96 3.57 9.03
CA ALA A 154 -14.15 2.62 8.27
C ALA A 154 -13.60 3.30 7.03
N MET A 155 -12.41 2.88 6.58
CA MET A 155 -11.84 3.32 5.32
C MET A 155 -11.00 2.25 4.64
N VAL A 156 -10.74 2.44 3.35
CA VAL A 156 -9.79 1.74 2.50
C VAL A 156 -9.20 2.74 1.52
N GLY A 157 -7.98 2.50 1.05
CA GLY A 157 -7.37 3.37 0.06
C GLY A 157 -6.41 2.67 -0.87
N GLU A 158 -5.95 3.40 -1.87
CA GLU A 158 -4.89 3.00 -2.78
C GLU A 158 -3.54 3.47 -2.24
N ARG A 159 -2.46 2.70 -2.54
CA ARG A 159 -1.12 3.04 -2.07
C ARG A 159 -0.10 3.02 -3.20
N LEU A 160 0.40 1.87 -3.60
CA LEU A 160 1.36 1.73 -4.70
C LEU A 160 0.62 1.48 -6.02
N ARG A 161 1.16 2.05 -7.12
CA ARG A 161 0.54 1.91 -8.44
C ARG A 161 1.59 1.64 -9.51
N PRO A 162 2.21 0.44 -9.49
CA PRO A 162 3.06 -0.01 -10.58
C PRO A 162 2.23 -0.26 -11.85
N PRO A 163 2.85 -0.31 -13.06
CA PRO A 163 2.12 -0.47 -14.32
C PRO A 163 1.15 -1.65 -14.32
N GLY A 164 -0.14 -1.38 -14.60
CA GLY A 164 -1.21 -2.37 -14.66
C GLY A 164 -1.75 -2.87 -13.31
N TRP A 165 -1.23 -2.37 -12.20
CA TRP A 165 -1.60 -2.81 -10.86
C TRP A 165 -1.86 -1.64 -9.90
N THR A 166 -2.78 -1.85 -8.96
CA THR A 166 -3.05 -0.91 -7.86
C THR A 166 -3.08 -1.64 -6.53
N GLU A 167 -2.30 -1.15 -5.57
CA GLU A 167 -2.28 -1.69 -4.22
C GLU A 167 -3.43 -1.18 -3.38
N ILE A 168 -4.17 -2.10 -2.77
CA ILE A 168 -5.17 -1.79 -1.74
C ILE A 168 -4.47 -1.73 -0.38
N SER A 169 -4.70 -0.68 0.37
CA SER A 169 -4.08 -0.41 1.66
C SER A 169 -5.03 0.32 2.61
N ALA A 170 -4.55 0.69 3.80
CA ALA A 170 -5.29 1.46 4.82
C ALA A 170 -6.66 0.85 5.17
N VAL A 171 -6.81 -0.47 5.04
CA VAL A 171 -8.05 -1.19 5.39
C VAL A 171 -8.23 -1.16 6.90
N CYS A 172 -9.15 -0.38 7.39
CA CYS A 172 -9.40 -0.28 8.82
C CYS A 172 -10.87 0.00 9.15
N THR A 173 -11.27 -0.42 10.35
CA THR A 173 -12.61 -0.19 10.90
C THR A 173 -12.46 0.11 12.39
N ALA A 174 -13.08 1.20 12.84
CA ALA A 174 -13.12 1.62 14.23
C ALA A 174 -13.62 0.46 15.12
N PRO A 175 -13.04 0.25 16.31
CA PRO A 175 -13.38 -0.88 17.17
C PRO A 175 -14.89 -1.05 17.40
N GLU A 176 -15.60 0.03 17.63
CA GLU A 176 -17.03 0.08 17.89
C GLU A 176 -17.92 -0.23 16.66
N ALA A 177 -17.33 -0.19 15.46
CA ALA A 177 -18.02 -0.44 14.19
C ALA A 177 -17.66 -1.80 13.56
N ARG A 178 -16.80 -2.59 14.23
CA ARG A 178 -16.40 -3.92 13.75
C ARG A 178 -17.59 -4.90 13.74
N GLY A 179 -17.44 -5.97 12.95
CA GLY A 179 -18.48 -7.01 12.84
C GLY A 179 -19.68 -6.64 11.97
N ARG A 180 -19.71 -5.42 11.39
CA ARG A 180 -20.83 -4.94 10.55
C ARG A 180 -20.56 -5.06 9.04
N GLY A 181 -19.49 -5.73 8.63
CA GLY A 181 -19.17 -5.95 7.21
C GLY A 181 -18.57 -4.75 6.47
N HIS A 182 -18.24 -3.63 7.15
CA HIS A 182 -17.73 -2.41 6.51
C HIS A 182 -16.47 -2.64 5.67
N ALA A 183 -15.49 -3.41 6.18
CA ALA A 183 -14.27 -3.71 5.44
C ALA A 183 -14.55 -4.47 4.14
N VAL A 184 -15.46 -5.45 4.15
CA VAL A 184 -15.87 -6.18 2.95
C VAL A 184 -16.47 -5.25 1.91
N ARG A 185 -17.44 -4.42 2.31
CA ARG A 185 -18.11 -3.44 1.43
C ARG A 185 -17.13 -2.47 0.79
N LEU A 186 -16.21 -1.92 1.57
CA LEU A 186 -15.19 -0.99 1.10
C LEU A 186 -14.20 -1.67 0.14
N LEU A 187 -13.71 -2.87 0.49
CA LEU A 187 -12.81 -3.65 -0.37
C LEU A 187 -13.47 -3.97 -1.71
N GLN A 188 -14.72 -4.43 -1.71
CA GLN A 188 -15.45 -4.72 -2.94
C GLN A 188 -15.63 -3.47 -3.80
N ALA A 189 -15.98 -2.33 -3.19
CA ALA A 189 -16.13 -1.06 -3.91
C ALA A 189 -14.80 -0.60 -4.54
N LEU A 190 -13.67 -0.73 -3.83
CA LEU A 190 -12.38 -0.32 -4.34
C LEU A 190 -11.86 -1.30 -5.41
N ILE A 191 -12.02 -2.62 -5.22
CA ILE A 191 -11.69 -3.64 -6.24
C ILE A 191 -12.43 -3.33 -7.54
N ALA A 192 -13.75 -3.06 -7.48
CA ALA A 192 -14.54 -2.73 -8.64
C ALA A 192 -14.02 -1.49 -9.38
N ARG A 193 -13.60 -0.43 -8.65
CA ARG A 193 -13.01 0.78 -9.24
C ARG A 193 -11.66 0.50 -9.91
N VAL A 194 -10.79 -0.28 -9.27
CA VAL A 194 -9.49 -0.66 -9.83
C VAL A 194 -9.67 -1.45 -11.13
N VAL A 195 -10.54 -2.46 -11.11
CA VAL A 195 -10.85 -3.29 -12.28
C VAL A 195 -11.48 -2.47 -13.41
N ALA A 196 -12.39 -1.55 -13.08
CA ALA A 196 -13.01 -0.67 -14.08
C ALA A 196 -12.01 0.24 -14.81
N ARG A 197 -10.85 0.54 -14.20
CA ARG A 197 -9.74 1.25 -14.84
C ARG A 197 -8.83 0.35 -15.69
N GLY A 198 -9.12 -0.95 -15.77
CA GLY A 198 -8.28 -1.94 -16.45
C GLY A 198 -7.03 -2.35 -15.67
N GLU A 199 -6.97 -2.06 -14.37
CA GLU A 199 -5.87 -2.44 -13.47
C GLU A 199 -6.24 -3.65 -12.62
N ARG A 200 -5.23 -4.30 -12.04
CA ARG A 200 -5.40 -5.48 -11.19
C ARG A 200 -5.11 -5.12 -9.73
N PRO A 201 -6.01 -5.47 -8.79
CA PRO A 201 -5.75 -5.24 -7.37
C PRO A 201 -4.67 -6.18 -6.82
N PHE A 202 -3.80 -5.64 -5.98
CA PHE A 202 -2.90 -6.39 -5.12
C PHE A 202 -2.84 -5.76 -3.73
N LEU A 203 -2.25 -6.43 -2.77
CA LEU A 203 -2.03 -5.91 -1.43
C LEU A 203 -0.83 -6.56 -0.75
N HIS A 204 -0.38 -5.94 0.34
CA HIS A 204 0.54 -6.55 1.28
C HIS A 204 -0.11 -6.68 2.64
N VAL A 205 0.20 -7.75 3.34
CA VAL A 205 -0.32 -8.04 4.68
C VAL A 205 0.77 -8.69 5.53
N ALA A 206 0.87 -8.29 6.80
CA ALA A 206 1.79 -8.93 7.74
C ALA A 206 1.35 -10.38 8.01
N GLU A 207 2.30 -11.32 8.05
CA GLU A 207 2.03 -12.75 8.30
C GLU A 207 1.28 -12.96 9.63
N ALA A 208 1.58 -12.15 10.62
CA ALA A 208 0.92 -12.21 11.93
C ALA A 208 -0.55 -11.76 11.91
N ASN A 209 -1.02 -11.07 10.85
CA ASN A 209 -2.40 -10.59 10.74
C ASN A 209 -3.32 -11.64 10.12
N SER A 210 -3.52 -12.75 10.84
CA SER A 210 -4.34 -13.89 10.38
C SER A 210 -5.79 -13.52 10.06
N GLY A 211 -6.35 -12.53 10.77
CA GLY A 211 -7.70 -12.05 10.51
C GLY A 211 -7.84 -11.35 9.15
N ALA A 212 -6.88 -10.52 8.80
CA ALA A 212 -6.84 -9.86 7.49
C ALA A 212 -6.55 -10.87 6.37
N LEU A 213 -5.62 -11.81 6.58
CA LEU A 213 -5.34 -12.89 5.63
C LEU A 213 -6.61 -13.66 5.28
N ALA A 214 -7.34 -14.16 6.28
CA ALA A 214 -8.59 -14.88 6.07
C ALA A 214 -9.68 -14.03 5.38
N LEU A 215 -9.70 -12.71 5.63
CA LEU A 215 -10.60 -11.79 4.93
C LEU A 215 -10.24 -11.67 3.45
N TYR A 216 -8.97 -11.45 3.13
CA TYR A 216 -8.52 -11.28 1.74
C TYR A 216 -8.67 -12.56 0.93
N GLU A 217 -8.35 -13.73 1.50
CA GLU A 217 -8.58 -15.03 0.86
C GLU A 217 -10.06 -15.25 0.51
N ARG A 218 -11.00 -14.92 1.42
CA ARG A 218 -12.45 -14.99 1.14
C ARG A 218 -12.90 -14.02 0.04
N LEU A 219 -12.18 -12.91 -0.18
CA LEU A 219 -12.45 -11.95 -1.25
C LEU A 219 -11.74 -12.29 -2.56
N GLY A 220 -11.09 -13.46 -2.63
CA GLY A 220 -10.45 -13.97 -3.84
C GLY A 220 -9.04 -13.44 -4.06
N PHE A 221 -8.36 -12.98 -3.02
CA PHE A 221 -6.92 -12.74 -3.08
C PHE A 221 -6.15 -14.03 -2.83
N GLU A 222 -5.10 -14.22 -3.61
CA GLU A 222 -4.19 -15.36 -3.49
C GLU A 222 -2.77 -14.87 -3.19
N THR A 223 -2.02 -15.62 -2.39
CA THR A 223 -0.63 -15.30 -2.09
C THR A 223 0.22 -15.46 -3.36
N ARG A 224 0.80 -14.35 -3.85
CA ARG A 224 1.78 -14.36 -4.94
C ARG A 224 3.16 -14.77 -4.42
N LYS A 225 3.62 -14.14 -3.34
CA LYS A 225 4.89 -14.48 -2.68
C LYS A 225 4.95 -14.02 -1.23
N HIS A 226 5.82 -14.66 -0.45
CA HIS A 226 6.23 -14.14 0.84
C HIS A 226 7.21 -12.98 0.65
N VAL A 227 7.07 -11.96 1.48
CA VAL A 227 7.90 -10.75 1.46
C VAL A 227 8.38 -10.42 2.85
N THR A 228 9.47 -9.68 2.94
CA THR A 228 9.97 -9.16 4.20
C THR A 228 9.94 -7.63 4.16
N PHE A 229 9.24 -7.02 5.09
CA PHE A 229 9.27 -5.57 5.29
C PHE A 229 10.46 -5.26 6.20
N ARG A 230 11.28 -4.30 5.80
CA ARG A 230 12.49 -3.93 6.54
C ARG A 230 12.60 -2.43 6.67
N GLY A 231 13.05 -1.99 7.82
CA GLY A 231 13.41 -0.60 8.04
C GLY A 231 14.85 -0.50 8.54
N PHE A 232 15.56 0.52 8.08
CA PHE A 232 16.94 0.80 8.46
C PHE A 232 17.11 2.29 8.78
N ARG A 233 18.17 2.63 9.54
CA ARG A 233 18.68 3.98 9.59
C ARG A 233 19.90 4.09 8.68
N THR A 234 19.97 5.20 7.97
CA THR A 234 21.15 5.57 7.15
C THR A 234 22.36 5.81 8.04
N PRO A 235 23.58 5.59 7.55
CA PRO A 235 24.82 5.94 8.24
C PRO A 235 24.98 7.45 8.43
#